data_fab9bd6795983e62f67acd78debd3ce3
#
_entry.id   fab9bd6795983e62f67acd78debd3ce3
#
_cell.length_a   1.000
_cell.length_b   1.000
_cell.length_c   1.000
_cell.angle_alpha   90.00
_cell.angle_beta   90.00
_cell.angle_gamma   90.00
#
_symmetry.space_group_name_H-M   'P 1'
#
loop_
_entity.id
_entity.type
_entity.pdbx_description
1 polymer ?
#
loop_
_entity_poly.entity_id
_entity_poly.type
_entity_poly.pdbx_seq_one_letter_code
_entity_poly.pdbx_strand_id
1 'polypeptide(L)'
;MNENLIAYAAAYLLGGIPSGVILAYIFGGVNIRSEGSGSIGATNVLRVLKQKDPKLAKKIAILTVVCDVLKGVLPILIAKFLGLAPATLWAMAVLSVLGHCYSPFLKFEGGKGIATGAGVLAVFLPLEIAIALGVWFVVGKLLKISSLASLAALVAFIVATFVLQPQIPDIDSYAPIFLISFLVVYKHLPNIKRLITGQEKRVI
;
A
#
# COMPACT_ATOMS: atom_id res chain seq x y z
N MET A 1 -2.87 24.63 -18.30
CA MET A 1 -3.45 23.82 -17.19
C MET A 1 -2.36 23.74 -16.12
N ASN A 2 -2.72 23.90 -14.84
CA ASN A 2 -1.71 23.90 -13.76
C ASN A 2 -1.02 22.52 -13.71
N GLU A 3 0.31 22.47 -13.84
CA GLU A 3 1.11 21.23 -13.87
C GLU A 3 0.90 20.38 -12.61
N ASN A 4 0.73 21.02 -11.45
CA ASN A 4 0.43 20.34 -10.21
C ASN A 4 -0.92 19.60 -10.27
N LEU A 5 -1.94 20.18 -10.91
CA LEU A 5 -3.25 19.53 -11.04
C LEU A 5 -3.17 18.26 -11.90
N ILE A 6 -2.36 18.31 -12.97
CA ILE A 6 -2.10 17.12 -13.81
C ILE A 6 -1.39 16.05 -12.99
N ALA A 7 -0.35 16.43 -12.24
CA ALA A 7 0.42 15.52 -11.39
C ALA A 7 -0.46 14.86 -10.31
N TYR A 8 -1.34 15.63 -9.68
CA TYR A 8 -2.30 15.12 -8.68
C TYR A 8 -3.29 14.13 -9.28
N ALA A 9 -3.90 14.49 -10.42
CA ALA A 9 -4.82 13.61 -11.12
C ALA A 9 -4.13 12.31 -11.57
N ALA A 10 -2.92 12.41 -12.14
CA ALA A 10 -2.13 11.27 -12.55
C ALA A 10 -1.80 10.34 -11.37
N ALA A 11 -1.33 10.90 -10.25
CA ALA A 11 -1.01 10.14 -9.05
C ALA A 11 -2.23 9.37 -8.50
N TYR A 12 -3.39 10.02 -8.43
CA TYR A 12 -4.63 9.39 -7.98
C TYR A 12 -5.11 8.28 -8.94
N LEU A 13 -5.17 8.57 -10.24
CA LEU A 13 -5.65 7.61 -11.24
C LEU A 13 -4.71 6.41 -11.36
N LEU A 14 -3.39 6.62 -11.49
CA LEU A 14 -2.41 5.54 -11.57
C LEU A 14 -2.39 4.73 -10.26
N GLY A 15 -2.42 5.39 -9.10
CA GLY A 15 -2.55 4.74 -7.80
C GLY A 15 -3.81 3.87 -7.71
N GLY A 16 -4.90 4.28 -8.37
CA GLY A 16 -6.18 3.58 -8.42
C GLY A 16 -6.19 2.31 -9.26
N ILE A 17 -5.19 2.05 -10.12
CA ILE A 17 -5.14 0.83 -10.95
C ILE A 17 -5.19 -0.42 -10.04
N PRO A 18 -6.19 -1.33 -10.22
CA PRO A 18 -6.40 -2.46 -9.34
C PRO A 18 -5.54 -3.66 -9.76
N SER A 19 -4.22 -3.57 -9.59
CA SER A 19 -3.22 -4.53 -10.07
C SER A 19 -3.56 -5.98 -9.69
N GLY A 20 -3.91 -6.22 -8.43
CA GLY A 20 -4.23 -7.57 -7.95
C GLY A 20 -5.48 -8.17 -8.60
N VAL A 21 -6.51 -7.36 -8.88
CA VAL A 21 -7.72 -7.83 -9.58
C VAL A 21 -7.38 -8.21 -11.02
N ILE A 22 -6.67 -7.32 -11.72
CA ILE A 22 -6.26 -7.52 -13.12
C ILE A 22 -5.39 -8.78 -13.24
N LEU A 23 -4.34 -8.89 -12.43
CA LEU A 23 -3.41 -10.01 -12.49
C LEU A 23 -4.07 -11.35 -12.12
N ALA A 24 -4.90 -11.37 -11.07
CA ALA A 24 -5.62 -12.58 -10.68
C ALA A 24 -6.63 -13.02 -11.73
N TYR A 25 -7.27 -12.08 -12.43
CA TYR A 25 -8.19 -12.39 -13.50
C TYR A 25 -7.46 -12.93 -14.74
N ILE A 26 -6.43 -12.23 -15.20
CA ILE A 26 -5.69 -12.61 -16.43
C ILE A 26 -4.98 -13.96 -16.26
N PHE A 27 -4.26 -14.17 -15.16
CA PHE A 27 -3.42 -15.34 -14.97
C PHE A 27 -4.06 -16.46 -14.15
N GLY A 28 -5.05 -16.16 -13.34
CA GLY A 28 -5.72 -17.13 -12.46
C GLY A 28 -7.16 -17.44 -12.84
N GLY A 29 -7.76 -16.67 -13.75
CA GLY A 29 -9.17 -16.82 -14.14
C GLY A 29 -10.15 -16.62 -12.97
N VAL A 30 -9.79 -15.80 -11.95
CA VAL A 30 -10.59 -15.63 -10.73
C VAL A 30 -10.84 -14.16 -10.41
N ASN A 31 -12.04 -13.89 -9.90
CA ASN A 31 -12.38 -12.58 -9.35
C ASN A 31 -12.16 -12.56 -7.84
N ILE A 32 -11.01 -12.04 -7.41
CA ILE A 32 -10.64 -11.99 -5.98
C ILE A 32 -11.52 -11.08 -5.12
N ARG A 33 -12.38 -10.25 -5.73
CA ARG A 33 -13.32 -9.39 -4.98
C ARG A 33 -14.49 -10.18 -4.41
N SER A 34 -14.87 -11.28 -5.04
CA SER A 34 -15.94 -12.18 -4.58
C SER A 34 -15.42 -13.35 -3.76
N GLU A 35 -14.09 -13.48 -3.58
CA GLU A 35 -13.48 -14.64 -2.93
C GLU A 35 -12.52 -14.23 -1.79
N GLY A 36 -12.26 -15.14 -0.87
CA GLY A 36 -11.34 -14.95 0.25
C GLY A 36 -11.79 -13.86 1.20
N SER A 37 -11.03 -12.75 1.28
CA SER A 37 -11.39 -11.56 2.09
C SER A 37 -12.04 -10.44 1.28
N GLY A 38 -12.22 -10.62 -0.03
CA GLY A 38 -12.69 -9.57 -0.93
C GLY A 38 -11.69 -8.44 -1.18
N SER A 39 -10.54 -8.43 -0.51
CA SER A 39 -9.50 -7.41 -0.70
C SER A 39 -8.77 -7.58 -2.03
N ILE A 40 -8.39 -6.48 -2.67
CA ILE A 40 -7.67 -6.48 -3.95
C ILE A 40 -6.15 -6.65 -3.83
N GLY A 41 -5.60 -6.74 -2.60
CA GLY A 41 -4.16 -6.82 -2.37
C GLY A 41 -3.57 -8.23 -2.48
N ALA A 42 -2.24 -8.31 -2.56
CA ALA A 42 -1.45 -9.52 -2.74
C ALA A 42 -1.78 -10.65 -1.75
N THR A 43 -2.11 -10.33 -0.50
CA THR A 43 -2.48 -11.32 0.52
C THR A 43 -3.75 -12.08 0.15
N ASN A 44 -4.76 -11.41 -0.44
CA ASN A 44 -5.98 -12.06 -0.90
C ASN A 44 -5.73 -12.83 -2.20
N VAL A 45 -4.95 -12.27 -3.11
CA VAL A 45 -4.48 -12.97 -4.32
C VAL A 45 -3.83 -14.30 -3.95
N LEU A 46 -2.88 -14.28 -3.00
CA LEU A 46 -2.22 -15.49 -2.52
C LEU A 46 -3.23 -16.50 -1.91
N ARG A 47 -4.14 -16.01 -1.08
CA ARG A 47 -5.15 -16.84 -0.41
C ARG A 47 -6.06 -17.56 -1.39
N VAL A 48 -6.57 -16.84 -2.39
CA VAL A 48 -7.54 -17.38 -3.36
C VAL A 48 -6.85 -18.32 -4.34
N LEU A 49 -5.75 -17.90 -4.95
CA LEU A 49 -5.06 -18.72 -5.96
C LEU A 49 -4.33 -19.92 -5.38
N LYS A 50 -3.90 -19.89 -4.12
CA LYS A 50 -3.19 -21.01 -3.45
C LYS A 50 -4.00 -22.30 -3.44
N GLN A 51 -5.32 -22.20 -3.48
CA GLN A 51 -6.22 -23.36 -3.51
C GLN A 51 -6.17 -24.10 -4.88
N LYS A 52 -5.84 -23.38 -5.96
CA LYS A 52 -5.76 -23.93 -7.33
C LYS A 52 -4.32 -24.31 -7.69
N ASP A 53 -3.40 -23.36 -7.56
CA ASP A 53 -1.97 -23.53 -7.86
C ASP A 53 -1.12 -22.67 -6.90
N PRO A 54 -0.43 -23.30 -5.91
CA PRO A 54 0.41 -22.60 -4.96
C PRO A 54 1.59 -21.86 -5.58
N LYS A 55 2.18 -22.38 -6.68
CA LYS A 55 3.31 -21.72 -7.36
C LYS A 55 2.87 -20.48 -8.10
N LEU A 56 1.78 -20.59 -8.85
CA LEU A 56 1.17 -19.45 -9.55
C LEU A 56 0.71 -18.40 -8.55
N ALA A 57 0.04 -18.79 -7.46
CA ALA A 57 -0.42 -17.89 -6.40
C ALA A 57 0.71 -17.02 -5.85
N LYS A 58 1.87 -17.62 -5.55
CA LYS A 58 3.04 -16.90 -5.05
C LYS A 58 3.57 -15.90 -6.09
N LYS A 59 3.69 -16.31 -7.36
CA LYS A 59 4.14 -15.43 -8.45
C LYS A 59 3.22 -14.23 -8.63
N ILE A 60 1.91 -14.45 -8.70
CA ILE A 60 0.93 -13.38 -8.91
C ILE A 60 0.86 -12.46 -7.68
N ALA A 61 0.94 -13.00 -6.47
CA ALA A 61 0.99 -12.17 -5.26
C ALA A 61 2.22 -11.26 -5.24
N ILE A 62 3.42 -11.77 -5.58
CA ILE A 62 4.64 -10.96 -5.68
C ILE A 62 4.47 -9.89 -6.77
N LEU A 63 4.00 -10.26 -7.95
CA LEU A 63 3.77 -9.31 -9.03
C LEU A 63 2.76 -8.24 -8.65
N THR A 64 1.72 -8.59 -7.89
CA THR A 64 0.76 -7.62 -7.33
C THR A 64 1.45 -6.62 -6.41
N VAL A 65 2.33 -7.08 -5.49
CA VAL A 65 3.10 -6.16 -4.64
C VAL A 65 3.96 -5.23 -5.48
N VAL A 66 4.70 -5.76 -6.45
CA VAL A 66 5.57 -4.96 -7.33
C VAL A 66 4.77 -3.91 -8.08
N CYS A 67 3.66 -4.28 -8.70
CA CYS A 67 2.79 -3.33 -9.42
C CYS A 67 2.18 -2.29 -8.47
N ASP A 68 1.75 -2.68 -7.27
CA ASP A 68 1.17 -1.77 -6.28
C ASP A 68 2.21 -0.78 -5.72
N VAL A 69 3.48 -1.16 -5.62
CA VAL A 69 4.60 -0.26 -5.31
C VAL A 69 4.87 0.69 -6.48
N LEU A 70 5.08 0.13 -7.68
CA LEU A 70 5.49 0.90 -8.86
C LEU A 70 4.46 1.93 -9.29
N LYS A 71 3.16 1.63 -9.21
CA LYS A 71 2.11 2.58 -9.58
C LYS A 71 2.09 3.86 -8.72
N GLY A 72 2.61 3.79 -7.49
CA GLY A 72 2.80 4.96 -6.63
C GLY A 72 4.14 5.64 -6.85
N VAL A 73 5.22 4.85 -6.95
CA VAL A 73 6.60 5.35 -7.05
C VAL A 73 6.89 6.03 -8.39
N LEU A 74 6.53 5.39 -9.50
CA LEU A 74 6.89 5.89 -10.83
C LEU A 74 6.36 7.30 -11.13
N PRO A 75 5.09 7.64 -10.85
CA PRO A 75 4.60 9.00 -11.08
C PRO A 75 5.37 10.06 -10.27
N ILE A 76 5.75 9.72 -9.01
CA ILE A 76 6.51 10.64 -8.15
C ILE A 76 7.92 10.83 -8.68
N LEU A 77 8.62 9.76 -9.10
CA LEU A 77 9.95 9.86 -9.66
C LEU A 77 9.96 10.65 -10.96
N ILE A 78 8.97 10.46 -11.83
CA ILE A 78 8.81 11.25 -13.07
C ILE A 78 8.59 12.72 -12.70
N ALA A 79 7.69 13.04 -11.79
CA ALA A 79 7.42 14.41 -11.35
C ALA A 79 8.67 15.07 -10.71
N LYS A 80 9.43 14.31 -9.93
CA LYS A 80 10.71 14.74 -9.35
C LYS A 80 11.75 15.05 -10.43
N PHE A 81 11.84 14.19 -11.44
CA PHE A 81 12.73 14.40 -12.58
C PHE A 81 12.35 15.65 -13.40
N LEU A 82 11.05 15.94 -13.50
CA LEU A 82 10.52 17.15 -14.15
C LEU A 82 10.66 18.42 -13.28
N GLY A 83 11.21 18.33 -12.07
CA GLY A 83 11.48 19.47 -11.20
C GLY A 83 10.28 20.01 -10.44
N LEU A 84 9.21 19.22 -10.27
CA LEU A 84 8.06 19.64 -9.47
C LEU A 84 8.45 19.85 -8.01
N ALA A 85 7.80 20.82 -7.36
CA ALA A 85 8.11 21.20 -5.99
C ALA A 85 7.89 20.02 -4.98
N PRO A 86 8.71 19.92 -3.92
CA PRO A 86 8.60 18.85 -2.92
C PRO A 86 7.20 18.69 -2.33
N ALA A 87 6.51 19.80 -2.05
CA ALA A 87 5.14 19.77 -1.56
C ALA A 87 4.17 19.06 -2.55
N THR A 88 4.39 19.24 -3.86
CA THR A 88 3.64 18.55 -4.91
C THR A 88 3.93 17.04 -4.88
N LEU A 89 5.19 16.65 -4.74
CA LEU A 89 5.58 15.23 -4.68
C LEU A 89 4.98 14.52 -3.46
N TRP A 90 4.97 15.17 -2.30
CA TRP A 90 4.32 14.64 -1.10
C TRP A 90 2.80 14.54 -1.24
N ALA A 91 2.15 15.53 -1.87
CA ALA A 91 0.72 15.46 -2.19
C ALA A 91 0.42 14.29 -3.14
N MET A 92 1.27 14.07 -4.16
CA MET A 92 1.17 12.91 -5.06
C MET A 92 1.29 11.59 -4.30
N ALA A 93 2.16 11.50 -3.29
CA ALA A 93 2.27 10.30 -2.46
C ALA A 93 0.95 9.98 -1.73
N VAL A 94 0.34 10.98 -1.10
CA VAL A 94 -0.98 10.83 -0.45
C VAL A 94 -2.05 10.42 -1.46
N LEU A 95 -2.10 11.09 -2.62
CA LEU A 95 -3.09 10.83 -3.67
C LEU A 95 -2.93 9.43 -4.31
N SER A 96 -1.70 8.93 -4.46
CA SER A 96 -1.45 7.57 -4.94
C SER A 96 -2.02 6.53 -3.97
N VAL A 97 -1.84 6.71 -2.66
CA VAL A 97 -2.40 5.83 -1.63
C VAL A 97 -3.91 5.96 -1.57
N LEU A 98 -4.44 7.19 -1.66
CA LEU A 98 -5.87 7.45 -1.73
C LEU A 98 -6.50 6.74 -2.94
N GLY A 99 -5.88 6.83 -4.12
CA GLY A 99 -6.32 6.13 -5.33
C GLY A 99 -6.34 4.62 -5.16
N HIS A 100 -5.31 4.03 -4.52
CA HIS A 100 -5.29 2.61 -4.20
C HIS A 100 -6.40 2.21 -3.23
N CYS A 101 -6.69 3.03 -2.21
CA CYS A 101 -7.70 2.75 -1.19
C CYS A 101 -9.13 3.00 -1.67
N TYR A 102 -9.30 3.96 -2.58
CA TYR A 102 -10.59 4.40 -3.14
C TYR A 102 -10.48 4.52 -4.65
N SER A 103 -10.33 3.35 -5.30
CA SER A 103 -10.12 3.25 -6.74
C SER A 103 -11.34 3.72 -7.54
N PRO A 104 -11.19 4.71 -8.44
CA PRO A 104 -12.27 5.13 -9.33
C PRO A 104 -12.69 4.01 -10.30
N PHE A 105 -11.80 3.07 -10.58
CA PHE A 105 -12.06 1.92 -11.45
C PHE A 105 -12.88 0.81 -10.76
N LEU A 106 -13.00 0.87 -9.44
CA LEU A 106 -13.72 -0.11 -8.62
C LEU A 106 -14.87 0.51 -7.81
N LYS A 107 -15.49 1.58 -8.31
CA LYS A 107 -16.58 2.31 -7.64
C LYS A 107 -16.13 2.84 -6.25
N PHE A 108 -14.93 3.36 -6.16
CA PHE A 108 -14.29 3.87 -4.94
C PHE A 108 -14.08 2.82 -3.83
N GLU A 109 -14.14 1.55 -4.17
CA GLU A 109 -13.64 0.46 -3.33
C GLU A 109 -12.20 0.12 -3.73
N GLY A 110 -11.39 -0.30 -2.77
CA GLY A 110 -9.99 -0.55 -3.08
C GLY A 110 -9.27 -1.36 -2.00
N GLY A 111 -7.93 -1.33 -2.06
CA GLY A 111 -7.07 -2.03 -1.14
C GLY A 111 -6.85 -1.27 0.18
N LYS A 112 -5.79 -1.68 0.91
CA LYS A 112 -5.47 -1.12 2.24
C LYS A 112 -4.28 -0.17 2.24
N GLY A 113 -3.67 0.09 1.10
CA GLY A 113 -2.61 1.07 0.95
C GLY A 113 -1.22 0.62 1.40
N ILE A 114 -1.00 -0.62 1.86
CA ILE A 114 0.28 -1.05 2.44
C ILE A 114 1.41 -1.02 1.42
N ALA A 115 1.30 -1.72 0.30
CA ALA A 115 2.38 -1.80 -0.68
C ALA A 115 2.61 -0.45 -1.37
N THR A 116 1.53 0.23 -1.76
CA THR A 116 1.60 1.55 -2.38
C THR A 116 2.14 2.58 -1.38
N GLY A 117 1.67 2.57 -0.12
CA GLY A 117 2.16 3.46 0.93
C GLY A 117 3.64 3.24 1.25
N ALA A 118 4.07 1.98 1.40
CA ALA A 118 5.48 1.66 1.60
C ALA A 118 6.34 2.13 0.41
N GLY A 119 5.85 1.95 -0.82
CA GLY A 119 6.56 2.39 -2.01
C GLY A 119 6.74 3.91 -2.07
N VAL A 120 5.65 4.67 -1.96
CA VAL A 120 5.73 6.13 -2.04
C VAL A 120 6.55 6.73 -0.89
N LEU A 121 6.41 6.20 0.33
CA LEU A 121 7.17 6.66 1.49
C LEU A 121 8.67 6.30 1.38
N ALA A 122 9.03 5.19 0.75
CA ALA A 122 10.43 4.83 0.51
C ALA A 122 11.17 5.82 -0.40
N VAL A 123 10.47 6.61 -1.21
CA VAL A 123 11.07 7.66 -2.04
C VAL A 123 11.63 8.80 -1.17
N PHE A 124 11.02 9.05 -0.02
CA PHE A 124 11.36 10.17 0.87
C PHE A 124 12.05 9.70 2.15
N LEU A 125 11.66 8.55 2.68
CA LEU A 125 12.05 8.02 3.99
C LEU A 125 12.49 6.55 3.87
N PRO A 126 13.56 6.26 3.11
CA PRO A 126 13.96 4.88 2.79
C PRO A 126 14.42 4.09 4.02
N LEU A 127 15.09 4.72 4.99
CA LEU A 127 15.58 4.05 6.21
C LEU A 127 14.42 3.65 7.11
N GLU A 128 13.45 4.53 7.30
CA GLU A 128 12.25 4.29 8.11
C GLU A 128 11.40 3.16 7.52
N ILE A 129 11.30 3.13 6.19
CA ILE A 129 10.63 2.01 5.49
C ILE A 129 11.42 0.72 5.61
N ALA A 130 12.74 0.75 5.56
CA ALA A 130 13.55 -0.45 5.78
C ALA A 130 13.35 -1.04 7.20
N ILE A 131 13.28 -0.18 8.23
CA ILE A 131 12.95 -0.59 9.60
C ILE A 131 11.54 -1.19 9.66
N ALA A 132 10.55 -0.53 9.06
CA ALA A 132 9.17 -1.01 9.01
C ALA A 132 9.05 -2.38 8.30
N LEU A 133 9.76 -2.57 7.20
CA LEU A 133 9.80 -3.84 6.47
C LEU A 133 10.45 -4.96 7.32
N GLY A 134 11.49 -4.65 8.09
CA GLY A 134 12.09 -5.57 9.05
C GLY A 134 11.07 -6.03 10.09
N VAL A 135 10.32 -5.09 10.69
CA VAL A 135 9.25 -5.39 11.67
C VAL A 135 8.13 -6.21 10.99
N TRP A 136 7.71 -5.82 9.78
CA TRP A 136 6.70 -6.55 9.02
C TRP A 136 7.10 -8.01 8.81
N PHE A 137 8.35 -8.24 8.40
CA PHE A 137 8.89 -9.58 8.16
C PHE A 137 8.92 -10.42 9.44
N VAL A 138 9.46 -9.87 10.54
CA VAL A 138 9.56 -10.57 11.83
C VAL A 138 8.18 -10.92 12.37
N VAL A 139 7.28 -9.95 12.48
CA VAL A 139 5.92 -10.15 12.98
C VAL A 139 5.14 -11.11 12.07
N GLY A 140 5.26 -10.96 10.75
CA GLY A 140 4.63 -11.82 9.77
C GLY A 140 5.10 -13.28 9.87
N LYS A 141 6.41 -13.50 10.03
CA LYS A 141 7.00 -14.83 10.19
C LYS A 141 6.57 -15.51 11.50
N LEU A 142 6.57 -14.76 12.60
CA LEU A 142 6.25 -15.30 13.93
C LEU A 142 4.75 -15.56 14.11
N LEU A 143 3.89 -14.61 13.75
CA LEU A 143 2.46 -14.67 14.06
C LEU A 143 1.62 -15.17 12.88
N LYS A 144 2.15 -15.13 11.65
CA LYS A 144 1.49 -15.57 10.41
C LYS A 144 0.18 -14.83 10.10
N ILE A 145 0.02 -13.62 10.63
CA ILE A 145 -1.15 -12.76 10.44
C ILE A 145 -0.70 -11.50 9.69
N SER A 146 -1.04 -11.40 8.41
CA SER A 146 -0.58 -10.32 7.52
C SER A 146 -1.06 -8.93 7.96
N SER A 147 -2.30 -8.80 8.44
CA SER A 147 -2.83 -7.52 8.89
C SER A 147 -2.13 -7.02 10.17
N LEU A 148 -1.82 -7.91 11.11
CA LEU A 148 -1.09 -7.56 12.32
C LEU A 148 0.35 -7.14 12.00
N ALA A 149 1.03 -7.86 11.08
CA ALA A 149 2.35 -7.50 10.61
C ALA A 149 2.35 -6.10 9.96
N SER A 150 1.33 -5.79 9.16
CA SER A 150 1.20 -4.49 8.49
C SER A 150 0.94 -3.35 9.48
N LEU A 151 0.11 -3.55 10.49
CA LEU A 151 -0.15 -2.55 11.53
C LEU A 151 1.07 -2.34 12.44
N ALA A 152 1.79 -3.40 12.80
CA ALA A 152 3.04 -3.31 13.56
C ALA A 152 4.12 -2.56 12.77
N ALA A 153 4.25 -2.84 11.47
CA ALA A 153 5.15 -2.12 10.59
C ALA A 153 4.81 -0.63 10.48
N LEU A 154 3.51 -0.29 10.40
CA LEU A 154 3.07 1.11 10.38
C LEU A 154 3.46 1.84 11.67
N VAL A 155 3.26 1.21 12.83
CA VAL A 155 3.69 1.78 14.11
C VAL A 155 5.21 1.98 14.14
N ALA A 156 5.98 0.96 13.72
CA ALA A 156 7.43 1.05 13.65
C ALA A 156 7.89 2.17 12.69
N PHE A 157 7.24 2.33 11.54
CA PHE A 157 7.49 3.41 10.60
C PHE A 157 7.28 4.79 11.26
N ILE A 158 6.12 4.98 11.92
CA ILE A 158 5.80 6.25 12.59
C ILE A 158 6.83 6.57 13.67
N VAL A 159 7.14 5.59 14.53
CA VAL A 159 8.15 5.78 15.61
C VAL A 159 9.52 6.10 15.01
N ALA A 160 9.98 5.32 14.03
CA ALA A 160 11.25 5.56 13.36
C ALA A 160 11.30 6.96 12.73
N THR A 161 10.20 7.40 12.11
CA THR A 161 10.13 8.75 11.52
C THR A 161 10.31 9.82 12.58
N PHE A 162 9.61 9.76 13.71
CA PHE A 162 9.76 10.78 14.76
C PHE A 162 11.14 10.78 15.40
N VAL A 163 11.80 9.61 15.50
CA VAL A 163 13.13 9.50 16.10
C VAL A 163 14.23 9.97 15.16
N LEU A 164 14.12 9.63 13.87
CA LEU A 164 15.19 9.85 12.89
C LEU A 164 15.03 11.17 12.12
N GLN A 165 13.81 11.69 12.01
CA GLN A 165 13.48 12.87 11.23
C GLN A 165 12.79 13.92 12.13
N PRO A 166 13.53 14.74 12.89
CA PRO A 166 12.95 15.84 13.68
C PRO A 166 12.16 16.83 12.80
N GLN A 167 12.55 16.93 11.54
CA GLN A 167 11.85 17.67 10.48
C GLN A 167 11.76 16.78 9.25
N ILE A 168 10.58 16.72 8.63
CA ILE A 168 10.41 15.94 7.40
C ILE A 168 11.16 16.63 6.26
N PRO A 169 11.99 15.90 5.50
CA PRO A 169 12.73 16.45 4.39
C PRO A 169 11.84 17.26 3.43
N ASP A 170 12.28 18.46 3.11
CA ASP A 170 11.74 19.35 2.08
C ASP A 170 10.36 19.98 2.35
N ILE A 171 9.63 19.66 3.45
CA ILE A 171 8.28 20.20 3.70
C ILE A 171 7.97 20.65 5.12
N ASP A 172 8.82 20.43 6.09
CA ASP A 172 8.62 20.80 7.53
C ASP A 172 7.24 20.39 8.09
N SER A 173 6.65 19.29 7.59
CA SER A 173 5.30 18.88 7.95
C SER A 173 5.15 17.37 7.97
N TYR A 174 4.59 16.82 9.05
CA TYR A 174 4.21 15.41 9.16
C TYR A 174 2.83 15.10 8.55
N ALA A 175 2.12 16.09 8.00
CA ALA A 175 0.76 15.92 7.51
C ALA A 175 0.61 14.78 6.48
N PRO A 176 1.49 14.60 5.47
CA PRO A 176 1.37 13.50 4.52
C PRO A 176 1.50 12.12 5.19
N ILE A 177 2.38 12.00 6.19
CA ILE A 177 2.58 10.76 6.96
C ILE A 177 1.33 10.42 7.75
N PHE A 178 0.74 11.40 8.44
CA PHE A 178 -0.51 11.18 9.17
C PHE A 178 -1.66 10.83 8.26
N LEU A 179 -1.80 11.49 7.09
CA LEU A 179 -2.86 11.20 6.13
C LEU A 179 -2.73 9.77 5.57
N ILE A 180 -1.52 9.36 5.17
CA ILE A 180 -1.28 7.98 4.68
C ILE A 180 -1.55 6.98 5.80
N SER A 181 -1.05 7.22 7.01
CA SER A 181 -1.25 6.36 8.17
C SER A 181 -2.73 6.23 8.53
N PHE A 182 -3.46 7.33 8.52
CA PHE A 182 -4.91 7.34 8.73
C PHE A 182 -5.64 6.48 7.70
N LEU A 183 -5.35 6.65 6.40
CA LEU A 183 -5.94 5.85 5.34
C LEU A 183 -5.68 4.35 5.56
N VAL A 184 -4.44 3.98 5.90
CA VAL A 184 -4.06 2.60 6.15
C VAL A 184 -4.81 2.04 7.37
N VAL A 185 -4.84 2.74 8.49
CA VAL A 185 -5.56 2.30 9.70
C VAL A 185 -7.06 2.18 9.43
N TYR A 186 -7.66 3.18 8.79
CA TYR A 186 -9.07 3.18 8.43
C TYR A 186 -9.44 1.96 7.57
N LYS A 187 -8.65 1.67 6.54
CA LYS A 187 -8.86 0.48 5.69
C LYS A 187 -8.55 -0.84 6.39
N HIS A 188 -7.89 -0.83 7.56
CA HIS A 188 -7.68 -1.99 8.42
C HIS A 188 -8.74 -2.15 9.51
N LEU A 189 -9.70 -1.25 9.68
CA LEU A 189 -10.73 -1.36 10.73
C LEU A 189 -11.42 -2.74 10.77
N PRO A 190 -11.82 -3.35 9.64
CA PRO A 190 -12.39 -4.71 9.67
C PRO A 190 -11.39 -5.78 10.19
N ASN A 191 -10.10 -5.60 9.92
CA ASN A 191 -9.07 -6.51 10.43
C ASN A 191 -8.84 -6.30 11.92
N ILE A 192 -8.78 -5.05 12.38
CA ILE A 192 -8.63 -4.67 13.80
C ILE A 192 -9.78 -5.27 14.60
N LYS A 193 -11.01 -5.16 14.11
CA LYS A 193 -12.17 -5.81 14.75
C LYS A 193 -11.96 -7.32 14.88
N ARG A 194 -11.55 -8.01 13.80
CA ARG A 194 -11.29 -9.46 13.85
C ARG A 194 -10.09 -9.83 14.71
N LEU A 195 -9.07 -8.99 14.80
CA LEU A 195 -7.93 -9.21 15.71
C LEU A 195 -8.36 -9.16 17.18
N ILE A 196 -9.17 -8.17 17.55
CA ILE A 196 -9.70 -8.03 18.92
C ILE A 196 -10.62 -9.20 19.28
N THR A 197 -11.42 -9.70 18.34
CA THR A 197 -12.34 -10.82 18.55
C THR A 197 -11.70 -12.20 18.31
N GLY A 198 -10.40 -12.28 18.05
CA GLY A 198 -9.70 -13.55 17.79
C GLY A 198 -10.08 -14.26 16.48
N GLN A 199 -10.76 -13.56 15.56
CA GLN A 199 -11.28 -14.11 14.30
C GLN A 199 -10.39 -13.84 13.07
N GLU A 200 -9.28 -13.15 13.23
CA GLU A 200 -8.38 -12.85 12.09
C GLU A 200 -7.61 -14.11 11.68
N LYS A 201 -7.73 -14.45 10.40
CA LYS A 201 -7.17 -15.69 9.85
C LYS A 201 -5.67 -15.58 9.59
N ARG A 202 -4.94 -16.64 9.93
CA ARG A 202 -3.55 -16.81 9.46
C ARG A 202 -3.53 -16.99 7.95
N VAL A 203 -2.49 -16.45 7.30
CA VAL A 203 -2.39 -16.44 5.82
C VAL A 203 -1.12 -17.14 5.35
N ILE A 204 -0.09 -17.19 6.19
CA ILE A 204 1.26 -17.69 5.86
C ILE A 204 1.49 -19.02 6.60
#